data_0e779348a111ae9fd8f7f4036a9e955c
#
_entry.id   0e779348a111ae9fd8f7f4036a9e955c
#
_cell.length_a   1.000
_cell.length_b   1.000
_cell.length_c   1.000
_cell.angle_alpha   90.00
_cell.angle_beta   90.00
_cell.angle_gamma   90.00
#
_symmetry.space_group_name_H-M   'P 1'
#
loop_
_entity.id
_entity.type
_entity.pdbx_description
1 polymer ?
#
loop_
_entity_poly.entity_id
_entity_poly.type
_entity_poly.pdbx_seq_one_letter_code
_entity_poly.pdbx_strand_id
1 'polypeptide(L)'
;MIKITKKDFNLEEEFKKIHSKKNGAYTFFLGTVRQDINDNIDGIFLECYEELAYSQLNKIKKDSIQKWNLSDCAIIHRIGDLKISEKIVLVIAAAPHRSDSVSYTHLTLPTKA
;
A
#
# COMPACT_ATOMS: atom_id res chain seq x y z
N MET A 1 3.52 -6.63 7.02
CA MET A 1 2.80 -7.60 6.17
C MET A 1 2.83 -7.14 4.72
N ILE A 2 3.16 -8.04 3.83
CA ILE A 2 3.10 -7.77 2.40
C ILE A 2 2.18 -8.80 1.75
N LYS A 3 1.25 -8.30 0.94
CA LYS A 3 0.27 -9.16 0.27
C LYS A 3 0.08 -8.70 -1.17
N ILE A 4 0.17 -9.65 -2.10
CA ILE A 4 -0.13 -9.44 -3.51
C ILE A 4 -1.32 -10.32 -3.83
N THR A 5 -2.41 -9.74 -4.32
CA THR A 5 -3.67 -10.47 -4.45
C THR A 5 -4.53 -9.94 -5.59
N LYS A 6 -5.33 -10.81 -6.18
CA LYS A 6 -6.38 -10.41 -7.11
C LYS A 6 -7.65 -9.97 -6.40
N LYS A 7 -7.80 -10.33 -5.13
CA LYS A 7 -9.00 -10.05 -4.36
C LYS A 7 -9.00 -8.63 -3.82
N ASP A 8 -10.19 -8.05 -3.71
CA ASP A 8 -10.38 -6.78 -3.02
C ASP A 8 -10.06 -6.92 -1.53
N PHE A 9 -9.82 -5.79 -0.87
CA PHE A 9 -9.50 -5.76 0.55
C PHE A 9 -10.32 -4.67 1.24
N ASN A 10 -10.46 -4.82 2.55
CA ASN A 10 -11.19 -3.89 3.40
C ASN A 10 -10.21 -3.17 4.29
N LEU A 11 -10.24 -1.83 4.26
CA LEU A 11 -9.32 -0.98 5.01
C LEU A 11 -9.38 -1.25 6.52
N GLU A 12 -10.57 -1.36 7.06
CA GLU A 12 -10.75 -1.60 8.49
C GLU A 12 -10.19 -2.95 8.93
N GLU A 13 -10.42 -3.98 8.13
CA GLU A 13 -9.90 -5.31 8.42
C GLU A 13 -8.37 -5.34 8.39
N GLU A 14 -7.78 -4.64 7.42
CA GLU A 14 -6.33 -4.58 7.31
C GLU A 14 -5.72 -3.74 8.43
N PHE A 15 -6.39 -2.67 8.84
CA PHE A 15 -5.98 -1.89 10.00
C PHE A 15 -5.96 -2.73 11.28
N LYS A 16 -6.97 -3.56 11.49
CA LYS A 16 -7.03 -4.42 12.68
C LYS A 16 -5.86 -5.38 12.77
N LYS A 17 -5.34 -5.83 11.63
CA LYS A 17 -4.19 -6.74 11.60
C LYS A 17 -2.88 -6.07 12.03
N ILE A 18 -2.73 -4.79 11.79
CA ILE A 18 -1.50 -4.05 12.13
C ILE A 18 -1.64 -3.26 13.43
N HIS A 19 -2.85 -3.10 13.91
CA HIS A 19 -3.12 -2.30 15.11
C HIS A 19 -2.43 -2.88 16.34
N SER A 20 -1.79 -2.01 17.13
CA SER A 20 -1.13 -2.36 18.37
C SER A 20 -1.22 -1.20 19.34
N LYS A 21 -1.35 -1.51 20.62
CA LYS A 21 -1.39 -0.50 21.69
C LYS A 21 -0.11 0.33 21.79
N LYS A 22 0.99 -0.16 21.23
CA LYS A 22 2.29 0.53 21.25
C LYS A 22 2.38 1.64 20.21
N ASN A 23 1.45 1.68 19.27
CA ASN A 23 1.49 2.67 18.19
C ASN A 23 0.55 3.82 18.50
N GLY A 24 1.08 5.03 18.36
CA GLY A 24 0.31 6.25 18.56
C GLY A 24 -0.23 6.85 17.27
N ALA A 25 0.25 6.40 16.12
CA ALA A 25 -0.16 6.96 14.84
C ALA A 25 -0.12 5.94 13.72
N TYR A 26 -1.06 6.10 12.77
CA TYR A 26 -1.14 5.30 11.56
C TYR A 26 -1.39 6.21 10.38
N THR A 27 -0.68 5.96 9.29
CA THR A 27 -0.88 6.68 8.04
C THR A 27 -1.31 5.69 6.98
N PHE A 28 -2.33 6.07 6.22
CA PHE A 28 -2.89 5.24 5.17
C PHE A 28 -2.67 5.90 3.82
N PHE A 29 -2.17 5.14 2.88
CA PHE A 29 -2.15 5.53 1.48
C PHE A 29 -2.98 4.53 0.69
N LEU A 30 -3.99 5.02 -0.01
CA LEU A 30 -4.84 4.20 -0.86
C LEU A 30 -4.75 4.68 -2.29
N GLY A 31 -4.30 3.81 -3.18
CA GLY A 31 -4.30 4.06 -4.61
C GLY A 31 -5.49 3.37 -5.27
N THR A 32 -6.15 4.07 -6.17
CA THR A 32 -7.30 3.53 -6.93
C THR A 32 -7.10 3.72 -8.41
N VAL A 33 -7.84 2.96 -9.20
CA VAL A 33 -7.82 3.12 -10.65
C VAL A 33 -8.55 4.41 -11.02
N ARG A 34 -7.82 5.33 -11.66
CA ARG A 34 -8.34 6.62 -12.05
C ARG A 34 -8.89 6.58 -13.46
N GLN A 35 -10.01 7.25 -13.69
CA GLN A 35 -10.51 7.47 -15.04
C GLN A 35 -9.70 8.58 -15.70
N ASP A 36 -9.16 8.29 -16.88
CA ASP A 36 -8.50 9.29 -17.70
C ASP A 36 -9.55 9.94 -18.61
N ILE A 37 -9.63 11.27 -18.59
CA ILE A 37 -10.60 12.04 -19.37
C ILE A 37 -10.41 11.84 -20.87
N ASN A 38 -9.20 11.57 -21.31
CA ASN A 38 -8.85 11.45 -22.72
C ASN A 38 -8.92 10.01 -23.27
N ASP A 39 -9.09 9.03 -22.40
CA ASP A 39 -9.11 7.63 -22.76
C ASP A 39 -10.42 6.98 -22.29
N ASN A 40 -11.11 6.30 -23.21
CA ASN A 40 -12.30 5.50 -22.89
C ASN A 40 -11.89 4.15 -22.30
N ILE A 41 -11.03 4.20 -21.28
CA ILE A 41 -10.53 3.01 -20.60
C ILE A 41 -11.44 2.72 -19.42
N ASP A 42 -11.98 1.50 -19.36
CA ASP A 42 -12.84 1.07 -18.26
C ASP A 42 -12.04 0.55 -17.06
N GLY A 43 -10.73 0.36 -17.21
CA GLY A 43 -9.88 -0.16 -16.16
C GLY A 43 -8.47 -0.43 -16.65
N ILE A 44 -7.71 -1.12 -15.84
CA ILE A 44 -6.35 -1.52 -16.14
C ILE A 44 -6.15 -2.99 -15.84
N PHE A 45 -5.17 -3.60 -16.49
CA PHE A 45 -4.70 -4.94 -16.16
C PHE A 45 -3.30 -4.86 -15.60
N LEU A 46 -3.14 -5.29 -14.35
CA LEU A 46 -1.85 -5.29 -13.67
C LEU A 46 -1.32 -6.72 -13.58
N GLU A 47 -0.13 -6.90 -14.16
CA GLU A 47 0.56 -8.16 -14.12
C GLU A 47 1.94 -7.96 -13.53
N CYS A 48 2.38 -8.92 -12.71
CA CYS A 48 3.72 -8.88 -12.16
C CYS A 48 4.23 -10.29 -11.89
N TYR A 49 5.54 -10.44 -11.81
CA TYR A 49 6.15 -11.63 -11.25
C TYR A 49 6.03 -11.54 -9.73
N GLU A 50 5.16 -12.36 -9.15
CA GLU A 50 4.80 -12.24 -7.73
C GLU A 50 6.02 -12.33 -6.82
N GLU A 51 6.95 -13.24 -7.10
CA GLU A 51 8.15 -13.39 -6.29
C GLU A 51 9.02 -12.15 -6.31
N LEU A 52 9.25 -11.59 -7.49
CA LEU A 52 10.06 -10.38 -7.64
C LEU A 52 9.38 -9.18 -7.00
N ALA A 53 8.08 -9.02 -7.24
CA ALA A 53 7.29 -7.95 -6.65
C ALA A 53 7.28 -8.04 -5.13
N TYR A 54 7.09 -9.22 -4.59
CA TYR A 54 7.14 -9.45 -3.14
C TYR A 54 8.49 -9.06 -2.56
N SER A 55 9.57 -9.47 -3.22
CA SER A 55 10.93 -9.14 -2.79
C SER A 55 11.18 -7.64 -2.79
N GLN A 56 10.75 -6.93 -3.82
CA GLN A 56 10.90 -5.48 -3.93
C GLN A 56 10.07 -4.74 -2.88
N LEU A 57 8.83 -5.16 -2.67
CA LEU A 57 7.96 -4.54 -1.66
C LEU A 57 8.50 -4.80 -0.26
N ASN A 58 9.02 -5.99 -0.01
CA ASN A 58 9.62 -6.31 1.30
C ASN A 58 10.85 -5.46 1.58
N LYS A 59 11.66 -5.18 0.57
CA LYS A 59 12.80 -4.29 0.70
C LYS A 59 12.35 -2.86 1.01
N ILE A 60 11.35 -2.36 0.29
CA ILE A 60 10.77 -1.04 0.55
C ILE A 60 10.25 -0.95 1.97
N LYS A 61 9.54 -1.97 2.43
CA LYS A 61 9.03 -2.04 3.80
C LYS A 61 10.17 -1.95 4.82
N LYS A 62 11.19 -2.77 4.67
CA LYS A 62 12.32 -2.79 5.61
C LYS A 62 13.06 -1.47 5.64
N ASP A 63 13.36 -0.90 4.48
CA ASP A 63 14.05 0.37 4.37
C ASP A 63 13.23 1.51 4.99
N SER A 64 11.92 1.50 4.79
CA SER A 64 11.01 2.51 5.33
C SER A 64 10.92 2.43 6.86
N ILE A 65 10.80 1.23 7.40
CA ILE A 65 10.76 1.01 8.85
C ILE A 65 12.03 1.55 9.49
N GLN A 66 13.17 1.27 8.90
CA GLN A 66 14.46 1.73 9.42
C GLN A 66 14.63 3.24 9.30
N LYS A 67 14.32 3.79 8.12
CA LYS A 67 14.53 5.20 7.83
C LYS A 67 13.64 6.13 8.65
N TRP A 68 12.38 5.76 8.86
CA TRP A 68 11.41 6.60 9.56
C TRP A 68 11.00 6.08 10.92
N ASN A 69 11.73 5.12 11.46
CA ASN A 69 11.48 4.57 12.78
C ASN A 69 10.04 4.10 12.97
N LEU A 70 9.52 3.39 11.97
CA LEU A 70 8.19 2.84 12.02
C LEU A 70 8.17 1.56 12.88
N SER A 71 7.06 1.32 13.55
CA SER A 71 6.85 0.06 14.28
C SER A 71 6.52 -1.07 13.33
N ASP A 72 5.75 -0.76 12.30
CA ASP A 72 5.34 -1.74 11.30
C ASP A 72 4.88 -1.04 10.03
N CYS A 73 4.77 -1.80 8.96
CA CYS A 73 4.28 -1.33 7.68
C CYS A 73 3.57 -2.47 6.98
N ALA A 74 2.36 -2.22 6.49
CA ALA A 74 1.60 -3.18 5.71
C ALA A 74 1.46 -2.65 4.28
N ILE A 75 1.73 -3.50 3.30
CA ILE A 75 1.57 -3.17 1.89
C ILE A 75 0.73 -4.26 1.25
N ILE A 76 -0.41 -3.87 0.67
CA ILE A 76 -1.29 -4.77 -0.06
C ILE A 76 -1.41 -4.24 -1.47
N HIS A 77 -1.03 -5.06 -2.45
CA HIS A 77 -1.09 -4.68 -3.85
C HIS A 77 -1.97 -5.66 -4.61
N ARG A 78 -2.94 -5.13 -5.34
CA ARG A 78 -3.79 -5.93 -6.20
C ARG A 78 -3.18 -6.09 -7.58
N ILE A 79 -3.49 -7.20 -8.20
CA ILE A 79 -3.10 -7.52 -9.57
C ILE A 79 -4.32 -8.04 -10.33
N GLY A 80 -4.19 -8.16 -11.63
CA GLY A 80 -5.25 -8.65 -12.50
C GLY A 80 -6.08 -7.51 -13.09
N ASP A 81 -7.31 -7.81 -13.45
CA ASP A 81 -8.24 -6.84 -14.04
C ASP A 81 -8.83 -5.96 -12.96
N LEU A 82 -8.54 -4.67 -13.03
CA LEU A 82 -9.08 -3.68 -12.10
C LEU A 82 -9.85 -2.62 -12.87
N LYS A 83 -11.08 -2.39 -12.46
CA LYS A 83 -11.95 -1.39 -13.07
C LYS A 83 -11.76 -0.04 -12.41
N ILE A 84 -12.26 1.01 -13.05
CA ILE A 84 -12.21 2.37 -12.52
C ILE A 84 -12.81 2.40 -11.13
N SER A 85 -12.16 3.12 -10.24
CA SER A 85 -12.48 3.28 -8.82
C SER A 85 -12.13 2.08 -7.94
N GLU A 86 -11.72 0.96 -8.52
CA GLU A 86 -11.26 -0.17 -7.70
C GLU A 86 -9.92 0.15 -7.03
N LYS A 87 -9.72 -0.41 -5.85
CA LYS A 87 -8.48 -0.24 -5.09
C LYS A 87 -7.34 -0.98 -5.76
N ILE A 88 -6.19 -0.35 -5.85
CA ILE A 88 -4.97 -0.96 -6.39
C ILE A 88 -4.02 -1.34 -5.26
N VAL A 89 -3.75 -0.40 -4.38
CA VAL A 89 -2.73 -0.56 -3.36
C VAL A 89 -3.14 0.13 -2.08
N LEU A 90 -2.84 -0.52 -0.97
CA LEU A 90 -2.98 0.06 0.36
C LEU A 90 -1.64 -0.05 1.07
N VAL A 91 -1.20 1.07 1.62
CA VAL A 91 -0.04 1.10 2.51
C VAL A 91 -0.48 1.64 3.85
N ILE A 92 -0.17 0.91 4.92
CA ILE A 92 -0.41 1.36 6.28
C ILE A 92 0.95 1.44 6.98
N ALA A 93 1.31 2.63 7.42
CA ALA A 93 2.52 2.85 8.21
C ALA A 93 2.11 3.09 9.66
N ALA A 94 2.67 2.30 10.56
CA ALA A 94 2.41 2.40 11.99
C ALA A 94 3.64 2.94 12.71
N ALA A 95 3.47 3.89 13.59
CA ALA A 95 4.57 4.51 14.30
C ALA A 95 4.18 4.79 15.76
N PRO A 96 5.19 4.77 16.68
CA PRO A 96 4.96 5.20 18.05
C PRO A 96 4.57 6.67 18.11
N HIS A 97 5.13 7.49 17.21
CA HIS A 97 4.95 8.93 17.19
C HIS A 97 4.39 9.40 15.85
N ARG A 98 3.50 10.37 15.91
CA ARG A 98 2.81 10.94 14.75
C ARG A 98 3.77 11.46 13.67
N SER A 99 4.85 12.12 14.06
CA SER A 99 5.80 12.71 13.11
C SER A 99 6.45 11.67 12.20
N ASP A 100 6.76 10.49 12.73
CA ASP A 100 7.39 9.42 11.98
C ASP A 100 6.45 8.85 10.92
N SER A 101 5.20 8.63 11.28
CA SER A 101 4.18 8.11 10.36
C SER A 101 3.89 9.08 9.21
N VAL A 102 3.82 10.37 9.49
CA VAL A 102 3.60 11.40 8.47
C VAL A 102 4.78 11.47 7.50
N SER A 103 6.00 11.31 7.99
CA SER A 103 7.19 11.32 7.14
C SER A 103 7.16 10.22 6.09
N TYR A 104 6.56 9.07 6.39
CA TYR A 104 6.43 7.97 5.43
C TYR A 104 5.61 8.35 4.21
N THR A 105 4.64 9.24 4.34
CA THR A 105 3.78 9.64 3.21
C THR A 105 4.53 10.40 2.12
N HIS A 106 5.73 10.89 2.42
CA HIS A 106 6.57 11.56 1.43
C HIS A 106 7.34 10.56 0.55
N LEU A 107 7.27 9.27 0.86
CA LEU A 107 7.82 8.24 0.00
C LEU A 107 6.97 8.10 -1.25
N THR A 108 7.63 8.29 -2.38
CA THR A 108 6.99 7.99 -3.66
C THR A 108 7.05 6.48 -3.87
N LEU A 109 5.93 5.81 -3.65
CA LEU A 109 5.81 4.43 -4.04
C LEU A 109 5.75 4.37 -5.56
N PRO A 110 6.49 3.46 -6.21
CA PRO A 110 6.42 3.32 -7.66
C PRO A 110 5.11 2.63 -8.03
N THR A 111 4.02 3.36 -7.93
CA THR A 111 2.74 2.91 -8.43
C THR A 111 2.56 3.44 -9.83
N LYS A 112 2.83 2.61 -10.80
CA LYS A 112 2.38 2.88 -12.15
C LYS A 112 1.03 2.21 -12.32
N ALA A 113 0.04 3.03 -12.42
CA ALA A 113 -1.26 2.57 -12.87
C ALA A 113 -1.22 2.48 -14.38
#